data_a4a1d54c1a1b9e7a4d9e5d2252ee6346
#
_entry.id   a4a1d54c1a1b9e7a4d9e5d2252ee6346
#
_cell.length_a   1.000
_cell.length_b   1.000
_cell.length_c   1.000
_cell.angle_alpha   90.00
_cell.angle_beta   90.00
_cell.angle_gamma   90.00
#
_symmetry.space_group_name_H-M   'P 1'
#
loop_
_entity.id
_entity.type
_entity.pdbx_description
1 polymer ?
#
loop_
_entity_poly.entity_id
_entity_poly.type
_entity_poly.pdbx_seq_one_letter_code
_entity_poly.pdbx_strand_id
1 'polypeptide(L)'
;RERGSGATRKFSFSTPAIIEVNGSTQVISPGTDVVHALDLKDGSVIWQASYDGYSVIPRPVFGHGMVYMSTGYGTPNVLAIALDGKGDVTNTHLRWRLQKGAPHTPSLLLVKDELYMVSDRGIATCVDARTGAIHWQQRVGAAYSASPIYASGRVYLLSEEGVGTVLAASTEFKSLAVNDLQERSLASYGVAGDSLVIRTAKHLFWVEEE
;
A
#
# COMPACT_ATOMS: atom_id res chain seq x y z
N ARG A 1 -24.62 -1.56 0.56
CA ARG A 1 -24.92 -0.44 -0.35
C ARG A 1 -24.29 -0.73 -1.72
N GLU A 2 -25.06 -0.55 -2.78
CA GLU A 2 -24.52 -0.62 -4.14
C GLU A 2 -23.58 0.56 -4.38
N ARG A 3 -22.41 0.25 -4.94
CA ARG A 3 -21.45 1.26 -5.36
C ARG A 3 -21.78 1.65 -6.78
N GLY A 4 -22.50 2.65 -7.08
CA GLY A 4 -23.01 3.09 -8.38
C GLY A 4 -21.97 3.26 -9.50
N SER A 5 -20.95 2.40 -9.58
CA SER A 5 -20.00 2.38 -10.68
C SER A 5 -20.61 1.74 -11.89
N GLY A 6 -20.65 2.41 -13.03
CA GLY A 6 -21.00 1.85 -14.33
C GLY A 6 -19.99 0.82 -14.87
N ALA A 7 -19.03 0.40 -14.03
CA ALA A 7 -17.94 -0.47 -14.40
C ALA A 7 -18.40 -1.86 -14.80
N THR A 8 -17.81 -2.40 -15.86
CA THR A 8 -18.04 -3.78 -16.32
C THR A 8 -17.41 -4.83 -15.39
N ARG A 9 -16.41 -4.44 -14.57
CA ARG A 9 -15.69 -5.28 -13.60
C ARG A 9 -15.94 -4.75 -12.19
N LYS A 10 -16.93 -5.34 -11.48
CA LYS A 10 -17.48 -4.82 -10.22
C LYS A 10 -16.90 -5.45 -8.95
N PHE A 11 -15.61 -5.76 -8.92
CA PHE A 11 -14.99 -6.38 -7.75
C PHE A 11 -13.73 -5.64 -7.29
N SER A 12 -13.52 -5.62 -5.98
CA SER A 12 -12.35 -5.10 -5.30
C SER A 12 -12.06 -5.99 -4.10
N PHE A 13 -10.80 -6.18 -3.79
CA PHE A 13 -10.32 -7.07 -2.72
C PHE A 13 -9.62 -6.29 -1.60
N SER A 14 -9.52 -4.98 -1.74
CA SER A 14 -8.85 -4.13 -0.76
C SER A 14 -9.56 -4.17 0.59
N THR A 15 -8.80 -4.38 1.65
CA THR A 15 -9.28 -4.23 3.02
C THR A 15 -9.50 -2.75 3.31
N PRO A 16 -10.71 -2.32 3.72
CA PRO A 16 -10.98 -0.94 4.10
C PRO A 16 -10.11 -0.49 5.28
N ALA A 17 -9.80 0.79 5.34
CA ALA A 17 -9.11 1.41 6.47
C ALA A 17 -10.09 2.27 7.28
N ILE A 18 -10.01 2.19 8.61
CA ILE A 18 -10.74 3.07 9.53
C ILE A 18 -9.77 4.15 9.96
N ILE A 19 -10.18 5.41 9.84
CA ILE A 19 -9.35 6.58 10.14
C ILE A 19 -10.16 7.63 10.93
N GLU A 20 -9.45 8.44 11.71
CA GLU A 20 -10.03 9.61 12.37
C GLU A 20 -9.66 10.88 11.60
N VAL A 21 -10.67 11.68 11.24
CA VAL A 21 -10.50 12.95 10.53
C VAL A 21 -11.33 14.02 11.22
N ASN A 22 -10.67 15.00 11.83
CA ASN A 22 -11.33 16.12 12.52
C ASN A 22 -12.43 15.68 13.52
N GLY A 23 -12.17 14.60 14.26
CA GLY A 23 -13.11 14.06 15.27
C GLY A 23 -14.25 13.22 14.68
N SER A 24 -14.20 12.87 13.39
CA SER A 24 -15.13 11.97 12.72
C SER A 24 -14.42 10.70 12.27
N THR A 25 -14.98 9.54 12.62
CA THR A 25 -14.45 8.24 12.17
C THR A 25 -14.97 7.94 10.76
N GLN A 26 -14.05 7.73 9.84
CA GLN A 26 -14.33 7.43 8.45
C GLN A 26 -13.83 6.05 8.06
N VAL A 27 -14.56 5.36 7.18
CA VAL A 27 -14.16 4.10 6.56
C VAL A 27 -13.74 4.38 5.12
N ILE A 28 -12.46 4.25 4.83
CA ILE A 28 -11.94 4.39 3.46
C ILE A 28 -12.06 3.05 2.75
N SER A 29 -12.87 3.00 1.71
CA SER A 29 -13.22 1.77 1.01
C SER A 29 -12.91 1.88 -0.49
N PRO A 30 -11.71 1.44 -0.95
CA PRO A 30 -11.39 1.39 -2.37
C PRO A 30 -12.30 0.39 -3.09
N GLY A 31 -12.78 0.79 -4.25
CA GLY A 31 -13.61 -0.04 -5.12
C GLY A 31 -13.13 -0.01 -6.56
N THR A 32 -13.86 -0.60 -7.48
CA THR A 32 -13.62 -0.41 -8.91
C THR A 32 -14.00 1.02 -9.29
N ASP A 33 -13.09 1.73 -9.94
CA ASP A 33 -13.25 3.09 -10.48
C ASP A 33 -13.57 4.19 -9.45
N VAL A 34 -13.71 3.85 -8.16
CA VAL A 34 -14.09 4.82 -7.13
C VAL A 34 -13.61 4.39 -5.74
N VAL A 35 -13.11 5.33 -4.96
CA VAL A 35 -12.92 5.19 -3.52
C VAL A 35 -13.99 6.00 -2.78
N HIS A 36 -14.55 5.41 -1.73
CA HIS A 36 -15.49 6.09 -0.84
C HIS A 36 -14.87 6.28 0.55
N ALA A 37 -15.11 7.45 1.13
CA ALA A 37 -15.05 7.65 2.57
C ALA A 37 -16.47 7.60 3.11
N LEU A 38 -16.73 6.68 4.00
CA LEU A 38 -18.05 6.44 4.58
C LEU A 38 -18.04 6.84 6.05
N ASP A 39 -19.12 7.41 6.54
CA ASP A 39 -19.33 7.60 7.97
C ASP A 39 -19.47 6.20 8.63
N LEU A 40 -18.71 5.96 9.71
CA LEU A 40 -18.74 4.68 10.39
C LEU A 40 -20.11 4.39 11.05
N LYS A 41 -20.87 5.42 11.42
CA LYS A 41 -22.13 5.27 12.18
C LYS A 41 -23.26 4.74 11.33
N ASP A 42 -23.41 5.29 10.11
CA ASP A 42 -24.58 5.01 9.26
C ASP A 42 -24.22 4.55 7.83
N GLY A 43 -22.93 4.55 7.48
CA GLY A 43 -22.45 4.17 6.15
C GLY A 43 -22.76 5.19 5.06
N SER A 44 -23.16 6.41 5.41
CA SER A 44 -23.36 7.49 4.45
C SER A 44 -22.03 7.89 3.79
N VAL A 45 -22.07 8.33 2.53
CA VAL A 45 -20.87 8.80 1.84
C VAL A 45 -20.54 10.20 2.32
N ILE A 46 -19.34 10.37 2.92
CA ILE A 46 -18.79 11.66 3.28
C ILE A 46 -18.20 12.31 2.03
N TRP A 47 -17.30 11.56 1.34
CA TRP A 47 -16.75 11.93 0.06
C TRP A 47 -16.44 10.70 -0.81
N GLN A 48 -16.28 10.95 -2.09
CA GLN A 48 -15.83 9.96 -3.06
C GLN A 48 -14.84 10.58 -4.05
N ALA A 49 -13.94 9.75 -4.60
CA ALA A 49 -13.07 10.14 -5.69
C ALA A 49 -13.04 9.04 -6.75
N SER A 50 -13.24 9.43 -8.01
CA SER A 50 -13.20 8.52 -9.15
C SER A 50 -11.76 8.39 -9.67
N TYR A 51 -11.43 7.21 -10.19
CA TYR A 51 -10.17 6.89 -10.83
C TYR A 51 -10.37 5.76 -11.85
N ASP A 52 -9.39 5.52 -12.70
CA ASP A 52 -9.36 4.36 -13.60
C ASP A 52 -8.63 3.21 -12.93
N GLY A 53 -9.35 2.12 -12.62
CA GLY A 53 -8.78 0.94 -11.98
C GLY A 53 -9.83 -0.02 -11.42
N TYR A 54 -9.47 -1.29 -11.35
CA TYR A 54 -10.35 -2.36 -10.85
C TYR A 54 -9.53 -3.41 -10.09
N SER A 55 -10.21 -4.36 -9.46
CA SER A 55 -9.55 -5.45 -8.73
C SER A 55 -8.50 -4.92 -7.74
N VAL A 56 -8.85 -3.83 -7.04
CA VAL A 56 -7.94 -3.19 -6.08
C VAL A 56 -7.65 -4.15 -4.94
N ILE A 57 -6.38 -4.45 -4.70
CA ILE A 57 -5.91 -5.37 -3.65
C ILE A 57 -5.24 -4.58 -2.51
N PRO A 58 -4.33 -3.62 -2.80
CA PRO A 58 -3.59 -2.93 -1.76
C PRO A 58 -4.50 -2.23 -0.76
N ARG A 59 -4.20 -2.42 0.52
CA ARG A 59 -4.85 -1.68 1.60
C ARG A 59 -4.43 -0.21 1.54
N PRO A 60 -5.34 0.75 1.68
CA PRO A 60 -4.98 2.16 1.79
C PRO A 60 -4.24 2.43 3.10
N VAL A 61 -3.27 3.34 3.05
CA VAL A 61 -2.58 3.88 4.22
C VAL A 61 -2.83 5.38 4.31
N PHE A 62 -2.65 5.97 5.50
CA PHE A 62 -2.99 7.36 5.71
C PHE A 62 -1.96 8.07 6.60
N GLY A 63 -1.81 9.36 6.35
CA GLY A 63 -0.94 10.27 7.07
C GLY A 63 -0.96 11.66 6.42
N HIS A 64 -0.42 12.66 7.06
CA HIS A 64 -0.31 14.02 6.52
C HIS A 64 -1.63 14.63 6.03
N GLY A 65 -2.78 14.22 6.60
CA GLY A 65 -4.10 14.64 6.14
C GLY A 65 -4.53 14.04 4.78
N MET A 66 -3.86 12.98 4.34
CA MET A 66 -4.12 12.30 3.06
C MET A 66 -4.30 10.79 3.25
N VAL A 67 -5.03 10.18 2.33
CA VAL A 67 -5.00 8.74 2.10
C VAL A 67 -4.17 8.44 0.86
N TYR A 68 -3.35 7.39 0.95
CA TYR A 68 -2.54 6.87 -0.13
C TYR A 68 -3.08 5.49 -0.52
N MET A 69 -3.33 5.28 -1.80
CA MET A 69 -3.87 4.01 -2.30
C MET A 69 -3.34 3.70 -3.71
N SER A 70 -3.29 2.42 -4.05
CA SER A 70 -3.10 1.99 -5.44
C SER A 70 -4.45 1.78 -6.11
N THR A 71 -4.54 2.07 -7.40
CA THR A 71 -5.77 1.87 -8.20
C THR A 71 -5.96 0.43 -8.68
N GLY A 72 -5.03 -0.49 -8.36
CA GLY A 72 -5.13 -1.90 -8.71
C GLY A 72 -4.83 -2.20 -10.16
N TYR A 73 -5.58 -3.14 -10.75
CA TYR A 73 -5.32 -3.65 -12.10
C TYR A 73 -5.65 -2.64 -13.22
N GLY A 74 -5.07 -2.89 -14.38
CA GLY A 74 -5.02 -2.00 -15.53
C GLY A 74 -3.64 -1.35 -15.57
N THR A 75 -3.60 -0.04 -15.56
CA THR A 75 -2.37 0.73 -15.38
C THR A 75 -2.37 1.31 -13.96
N PRO A 76 -1.70 0.67 -12.99
CA PRO A 76 -1.79 1.09 -11.60
C PRO A 76 -1.23 2.49 -11.41
N ASN A 77 -1.86 3.23 -10.52
CA ASN A 77 -1.39 4.52 -10.04
C ASN A 77 -1.44 4.51 -8.51
N VAL A 78 -0.48 5.13 -7.87
CA VAL A 78 -0.61 5.55 -6.48
C VAL A 78 -1.24 6.92 -6.48
N LEU A 79 -2.30 7.07 -5.70
CA LEU A 79 -3.02 8.34 -5.51
C LEU A 79 -2.85 8.81 -4.08
N ALA A 80 -2.61 10.11 -3.90
CA ALA A 80 -2.72 10.79 -2.62
C ALA A 80 -3.93 11.73 -2.66
N ILE A 81 -4.92 11.47 -1.82
CA ILE A 81 -6.18 12.20 -1.77
C ILE A 81 -6.31 12.84 -0.39
N ALA A 82 -6.54 14.15 -0.35
CA ALA A 82 -6.77 14.85 0.91
C ALA A 82 -8.09 14.42 1.56
N LEU A 83 -8.10 14.34 2.89
CA LEU A 83 -9.19 13.76 3.68
C LEU A 83 -10.26 14.76 4.13
N ASP A 84 -10.06 16.05 3.87
CA ASP A 84 -10.91 17.15 4.33
C ASP A 84 -12.07 17.49 3.38
N GLY A 85 -12.28 16.67 2.35
CA GLY A 85 -13.30 16.88 1.34
C GLY A 85 -14.71 16.43 1.74
N LYS A 86 -15.70 16.87 0.93
CA LYS A 86 -17.10 16.42 1.00
C LYS A 86 -17.68 16.24 -0.40
N GLY A 87 -18.55 15.25 -0.57
CA GLY A 87 -19.18 14.95 -1.87
C GLY A 87 -18.17 14.38 -2.87
N ASP A 88 -18.26 14.76 -4.13
CA ASP A 88 -17.30 14.33 -5.16
C ASP A 88 -16.04 15.21 -5.15
N VAL A 89 -14.93 14.60 -4.78
CA VAL A 89 -13.64 15.27 -4.64
C VAL A 89 -12.64 14.91 -5.74
N THR A 90 -13.08 14.22 -6.77
CA THR A 90 -12.24 13.69 -7.87
C THR A 90 -11.25 14.74 -8.42
N ASN A 91 -11.72 15.94 -8.68
CA ASN A 91 -10.92 16.99 -9.31
C ASN A 91 -10.34 18.02 -8.33
N THR A 92 -10.65 17.93 -7.04
CA THR A 92 -10.33 18.98 -6.06
C THR A 92 -9.35 18.52 -4.98
N HIS A 93 -9.36 17.25 -4.60
CA HIS A 93 -8.58 16.74 -3.46
C HIS A 93 -7.48 15.76 -3.85
N LEU A 94 -7.33 15.40 -5.13
CA LEU A 94 -6.17 14.67 -5.61
C LEU A 94 -4.94 15.57 -5.52
N ARG A 95 -4.03 15.29 -4.59
CA ARG A 95 -2.81 16.07 -4.36
C ARG A 95 -1.70 15.70 -5.33
N TRP A 96 -1.49 14.40 -5.51
CA TRP A 96 -0.55 13.89 -6.50
C TRP A 96 -0.94 12.47 -6.97
N ARG A 97 -0.36 12.10 -8.10
CA ARG A 97 -0.50 10.79 -8.73
C ARG A 97 0.88 10.29 -9.17
N LEU A 98 1.18 9.03 -8.93
CA LEU A 98 2.40 8.39 -9.38
C LEU A 98 2.06 7.05 -10.05
N GLN A 99 2.44 6.89 -11.32
CA GLN A 99 2.28 5.64 -12.07
C GLN A 99 3.53 4.76 -11.96
N LYS A 100 4.71 5.37 -12.04
CA LYS A 100 5.98 4.65 -12.08
C LYS A 100 6.24 3.90 -10.78
N GLY A 101 6.30 2.56 -10.85
CA GLY A 101 6.53 1.70 -9.68
C GLY A 101 5.28 1.43 -8.82
N ALA A 102 4.10 1.87 -9.25
CA ALA A 102 2.86 1.59 -8.53
C ALA A 102 2.57 0.08 -8.50
N PRO A 103 2.21 -0.50 -7.34
CA PRO A 103 1.89 -1.91 -7.20
C PRO A 103 0.45 -2.22 -7.60
N HIS A 104 0.19 -3.45 -8.09
CA HIS A 104 -1.16 -4.01 -8.19
C HIS A 104 -1.54 -4.74 -6.90
N THR A 105 -0.62 -5.55 -6.35
CA THR A 105 -0.87 -6.49 -5.25
C THR A 105 -0.29 -6.04 -3.91
N PRO A 106 1.01 -5.69 -3.78
CA PRO A 106 1.57 -5.25 -2.51
C PRO A 106 0.94 -3.95 -2.01
N SER A 107 0.63 -3.87 -0.73
CA SER A 107 0.17 -2.64 -0.09
C SER A 107 1.31 -1.62 0.04
N LEU A 108 0.95 -0.36 0.18
CA LEU A 108 1.88 0.73 0.45
C LEU A 108 2.29 0.71 1.93
N LEU A 109 3.43 1.29 2.23
CA LEU A 109 3.95 1.44 3.59
C LEU A 109 4.35 2.90 3.83
N LEU A 110 3.67 3.58 4.74
CA LEU A 110 4.03 4.93 5.17
C LEU A 110 4.90 4.85 6.43
N VAL A 111 6.08 5.45 6.38
CA VAL A 111 7.00 5.58 7.52
C VAL A 111 7.41 7.03 7.63
N LYS A 112 6.95 7.72 8.64
CA LYS A 112 7.15 9.17 8.82
C LYS A 112 6.69 9.94 7.58
N ASP A 113 7.60 10.62 6.88
CA ASP A 113 7.32 11.43 5.70
C ASP A 113 7.54 10.67 4.38
N GLU A 114 8.01 9.43 4.42
CA GLU A 114 8.31 8.59 3.26
C GLU A 114 7.24 7.53 3.02
N LEU A 115 6.83 7.37 1.77
CA LEU A 115 5.97 6.28 1.31
C LEU A 115 6.83 5.28 0.53
N TYR A 116 6.89 4.06 1.06
CA TYR A 116 7.59 2.93 0.44
C TYR A 116 6.60 2.03 -0.29
N MET A 117 7.02 1.51 -1.43
CA MET A 117 6.26 0.55 -2.20
C MET A 117 7.19 -0.40 -2.96
N VAL A 118 6.70 -1.57 -3.30
CA VAL A 118 7.33 -2.49 -4.25
C VAL A 118 6.31 -2.91 -5.28
N SER A 119 6.64 -2.76 -6.57
CA SER A 119 5.76 -3.22 -7.64
C SER A 119 5.80 -4.75 -7.74
N ASP A 120 4.77 -5.34 -8.32
CA ASP A 120 4.69 -6.78 -8.58
C ASP A 120 5.86 -7.30 -9.43
N ARG A 121 6.57 -6.40 -10.11
CA ARG A 121 7.76 -6.72 -10.93
C ARG A 121 9.09 -6.40 -10.23
N GLY A 122 9.07 -6.23 -8.93
CA GLY A 122 10.27 -6.06 -8.10
C GLY A 122 10.98 -4.72 -8.21
N ILE A 123 10.27 -3.65 -8.50
CA ILE A 123 10.80 -2.29 -8.40
C ILE A 123 10.38 -1.70 -7.06
N ALA A 124 11.32 -1.55 -6.14
CA ALA A 124 11.13 -0.82 -4.90
C ALA A 124 11.27 0.69 -5.15
N THR A 125 10.41 1.46 -4.53
CA THR A 125 10.36 2.92 -4.69
C THR A 125 10.12 3.57 -3.32
N CYS A 126 10.83 4.64 -3.04
CA CYS A 126 10.59 5.54 -1.92
C CYS A 126 10.25 6.93 -2.47
N VAL A 127 9.17 7.51 -1.97
CA VAL A 127 8.74 8.85 -2.36
C VAL A 127 8.47 9.70 -1.12
N ASP A 128 8.63 11.01 -1.26
CA ASP A 128 8.06 11.96 -0.32
C ASP A 128 6.53 11.83 -0.32
N ALA A 129 5.95 11.50 0.82
CA ALA A 129 4.52 11.23 0.92
C ALA A 129 3.66 12.48 0.69
N ARG A 130 4.16 13.68 0.97
CA ARG A 130 3.41 14.92 0.80
C ARG A 130 3.34 15.38 -0.65
N THR A 131 4.39 15.11 -1.43
CA THR A 131 4.55 15.65 -2.79
C THR A 131 4.53 14.60 -3.89
N GLY A 132 4.77 13.33 -3.55
CA GLY A 132 4.94 12.24 -4.52
C GLY A 132 6.29 12.27 -5.25
N ALA A 133 7.21 13.14 -4.84
CA ALA A 133 8.56 13.21 -5.41
C ALA A 133 9.34 11.93 -5.11
N ILE A 134 9.91 11.32 -6.15
CA ILE A 134 10.68 10.09 -5.99
C ILE A 134 12.04 10.42 -5.40
N HIS A 135 12.34 9.89 -4.21
CA HIS A 135 13.67 9.92 -3.62
C HIS A 135 14.59 8.92 -4.34
N TRP A 136 14.13 7.67 -4.45
CA TRP A 136 14.85 6.63 -5.18
C TRP A 136 13.88 5.58 -5.74
N GLN A 137 14.37 4.86 -6.76
CA GLN A 137 13.69 3.72 -7.36
C GLN A 137 14.74 2.70 -7.79
N GLN A 138 14.61 1.46 -7.31
CA GLN A 138 15.61 0.41 -7.52
C GLN A 138 14.96 -0.95 -7.75
N ARG A 139 15.53 -1.75 -8.65
CA ARG A 139 15.16 -3.17 -8.78
C ARG A 139 15.73 -3.96 -7.62
N VAL A 140 14.87 -4.71 -6.92
CA VAL A 140 15.24 -5.52 -5.74
C VAL A 140 14.90 -7.00 -5.91
N GLY A 141 14.28 -7.39 -7.01
CA GLY A 141 13.91 -8.78 -7.29
C GLY A 141 13.07 -8.89 -8.56
N ALA A 142 12.38 -10.02 -8.74
CA ALA A 142 11.56 -10.31 -9.92
C ALA A 142 10.07 -10.18 -9.66
N ALA A 143 9.51 -10.93 -8.71
CA ALA A 143 8.07 -10.97 -8.45
C ALA A 143 7.73 -10.72 -6.97
N TYR A 144 6.71 -9.92 -6.72
CA TYR A 144 6.25 -9.56 -5.37
C TYR A 144 4.73 -9.58 -5.27
N SER A 145 4.22 -10.29 -4.27
CA SER A 145 2.82 -10.24 -3.81
C SER A 145 2.73 -9.78 -2.36
N ALA A 146 3.77 -10.04 -1.56
CA ALA A 146 3.85 -9.66 -0.16
C ALA A 146 3.96 -8.15 0.00
N SER A 147 3.24 -7.60 0.97
CA SER A 147 3.33 -6.21 1.35
C SER A 147 4.59 -5.94 2.17
N PRO A 148 5.26 -4.79 2.00
CA PRO A 148 6.38 -4.39 2.82
C PRO A 148 5.94 -4.16 4.27
N ILE A 149 6.87 -4.36 5.21
CA ILE A 149 6.69 -3.98 6.62
C ILE A 149 7.84 -3.09 7.09
N TYR A 150 7.58 -2.35 8.16
CA TYR A 150 8.60 -1.55 8.85
C TYR A 150 8.80 -2.06 10.26
N ALA A 151 10.05 -2.30 10.63
CA ALA A 151 10.45 -2.61 12.01
C ALA A 151 11.87 -2.09 12.26
N SER A 152 12.11 -1.53 13.44
CA SER A 152 13.45 -1.13 13.93
C SER A 152 14.29 -0.31 12.92
N GLY A 153 13.67 0.67 12.25
CA GLY A 153 14.37 1.54 11.29
C GLY A 153 14.62 0.90 9.91
N ARG A 154 14.04 -0.28 9.66
CA ARG A 154 14.26 -1.06 8.44
C ARG A 154 12.94 -1.33 7.72
N VAL A 155 12.99 -1.39 6.39
CA VAL A 155 11.90 -1.84 5.52
C VAL A 155 12.23 -3.24 5.03
N TYR A 156 11.31 -4.18 5.23
CA TYR A 156 11.47 -5.58 4.85
C TYR A 156 10.57 -5.89 3.66
N LEU A 157 11.15 -6.45 2.62
CA LEU A 157 10.49 -6.88 1.40
C LEU A 157 10.70 -8.39 1.24
N LEU A 158 9.66 -9.13 0.81
CA LEU A 158 9.74 -10.56 0.55
C LEU A 158 9.26 -10.86 -0.86
N SER A 159 10.15 -11.41 -1.69
CA SER A 159 9.80 -11.81 -3.05
C SER A 159 9.02 -13.13 -3.09
N GLU A 160 8.37 -13.43 -4.22
CA GLU A 160 7.67 -14.70 -4.41
C GLU A 160 8.62 -15.90 -4.44
N GLU A 161 9.89 -15.68 -4.79
CA GLU A 161 10.93 -16.71 -4.74
C GLU A 161 11.40 -17.00 -3.30
N GLY A 162 10.99 -16.17 -2.32
CA GLY A 162 11.39 -16.32 -0.92
C GLY A 162 12.67 -15.55 -0.58
N VAL A 163 13.05 -14.60 -1.41
CA VAL A 163 14.20 -13.71 -1.11
C VAL A 163 13.72 -12.53 -0.29
N GLY A 164 14.19 -12.45 0.94
CA GLY A 164 13.98 -11.33 1.86
C GLY A 164 15.02 -10.25 1.64
N THR A 165 14.60 -9.04 1.24
CA THR A 165 15.47 -7.86 1.13
C THR A 165 15.19 -6.90 2.26
N VAL A 166 16.24 -6.51 2.99
CA VAL A 166 16.16 -5.54 4.09
C VAL A 166 16.79 -4.23 3.66
N LEU A 167 16.02 -3.16 3.71
CA LEU A 167 16.45 -1.81 3.33
C LEU A 167 16.50 -0.90 4.56
N ALA A 168 17.40 0.08 4.58
CA ALA A 168 17.29 1.20 5.52
C ALA A 168 16.02 2.01 5.19
N ALA A 169 15.27 2.41 6.22
CA ALA A 169 14.17 3.37 6.05
C ALA A 169 14.76 4.78 5.91
N SER A 170 15.10 5.17 4.68
CA SER A 170 15.85 6.38 4.35
C SER A 170 15.45 6.94 2.99
N THR A 171 15.68 8.25 2.79
CA THR A 171 15.57 8.94 1.50
C THR A 171 16.69 8.58 0.52
N GLU A 172 17.71 7.85 0.97
CA GLU A 172 18.75 7.26 0.13
C GLU A 172 18.60 5.75 0.06
N PHE A 173 18.75 5.16 -1.13
CA PHE A 173 18.67 3.71 -1.28
C PHE A 173 19.86 3.04 -0.61
N LYS A 174 19.57 2.17 0.37
CA LYS A 174 20.59 1.35 1.02
C LYS A 174 20.04 -0.04 1.34
N SER A 175 20.55 -1.06 0.66
CA SER A 175 20.31 -2.46 0.99
C SER A 175 21.22 -2.85 2.16
N LEU A 176 20.59 -3.36 3.23
CA LEU A 176 21.28 -3.79 4.44
C LEU A 176 21.60 -5.28 4.43
N ALA A 177 20.63 -6.09 3.93
CA ALA A 177 20.78 -7.54 3.83
C ALA A 177 19.88 -8.09 2.71
N VAL A 178 20.29 -9.26 2.20
CA VAL A 178 19.50 -10.09 1.30
C VAL A 178 19.59 -11.52 1.82
N ASN A 179 18.44 -12.13 2.13
CA ASN A 179 18.35 -13.46 2.74
C ASN A 179 17.47 -14.35 1.87
N ASP A 180 17.98 -15.49 1.43
CA ASP A 180 17.25 -16.43 0.61
C ASP A 180 16.74 -17.60 1.48
N LEU A 181 15.42 -17.72 1.57
CA LEU A 181 14.76 -18.83 2.31
C LEU A 181 14.72 -20.11 1.48
N GLN A 182 15.09 -20.06 0.20
CA GLN A 182 15.06 -21.18 -0.75
C GLN A 182 13.66 -21.82 -0.89
N GLU A 183 12.63 -21.07 -0.55
CA GLU A 183 11.25 -21.50 -0.64
C GLU A 183 10.34 -20.37 -1.06
N ARG A 184 9.40 -20.68 -1.94
CA ARG A 184 8.40 -19.72 -2.41
C ARG A 184 7.54 -19.19 -1.25
N SER A 185 7.27 -17.88 -1.26
CA SER A 185 6.38 -17.20 -0.33
C SER A 185 5.48 -16.19 -1.05
N LEU A 186 4.20 -16.17 -0.68
CA LEU A 186 3.24 -15.14 -1.11
C LEU A 186 2.74 -14.30 0.08
N ALA A 187 3.10 -14.70 1.29
CA ALA A 187 2.65 -14.06 2.52
C ALA A 187 3.53 -12.87 2.86
N SER A 188 2.93 -11.81 3.39
CA SER A 188 3.66 -10.74 4.05
C SER A 188 4.28 -11.23 5.35
N TYR A 189 5.33 -10.56 5.82
CA TYR A 189 5.89 -10.80 7.15
C TYR A 189 4.85 -10.57 8.24
N GLY A 190 4.83 -11.44 9.25
CA GLY A 190 4.25 -11.17 10.55
C GLY A 190 5.31 -10.63 11.52
N VAL A 191 4.88 -9.85 12.50
CA VAL A 191 5.73 -9.37 13.61
C VAL A 191 5.13 -9.86 14.92
N ALA A 192 5.93 -10.49 15.76
CA ALA A 192 5.52 -10.97 17.07
C ALA A 192 6.62 -10.63 18.10
N GLY A 193 6.39 -9.57 18.89
CA GLY A 193 7.44 -9.01 19.76
C GLY A 193 8.63 -8.53 18.93
N ASP A 194 9.82 -9.01 19.22
CA ASP A 194 11.06 -8.69 18.54
C ASP A 194 11.38 -9.66 17.37
N SER A 195 10.43 -10.54 17.03
CA SER A 195 10.62 -11.61 16.06
C SER A 195 9.85 -11.34 14.77
N LEU A 196 10.38 -11.86 13.65
CA LEU A 196 9.69 -11.96 12.37
C LEU A 196 9.12 -13.37 12.20
N VAL A 197 7.87 -13.44 11.77
CA VAL A 197 7.20 -14.69 11.39
C VAL A 197 7.04 -14.72 9.88
N ILE A 198 7.60 -15.72 9.22
CA ILE A 198 7.63 -15.82 7.77
C ILE A 198 6.98 -17.13 7.34
N ARG A 199 5.88 -17.05 6.59
CA ARG A 199 5.24 -18.23 6.01
C ARG A 199 5.73 -18.44 4.59
N THR A 200 6.25 -19.62 4.32
CA THR A 200 6.60 -20.10 2.98
C THR A 200 5.67 -21.23 2.52
N ALA A 201 5.97 -21.84 1.38
CA ALA A 201 5.16 -22.94 0.83
C ALA A 201 5.11 -24.17 1.75
N LYS A 202 6.18 -24.43 2.53
CA LYS A 202 6.31 -25.65 3.34
C LYS A 202 6.51 -25.38 4.82
N HIS A 203 7.05 -24.20 5.20
CA HIS A 203 7.46 -23.88 6.56
C HIS A 203 6.84 -22.61 7.09
N LEU A 204 6.84 -22.50 8.42
CA LEU A 204 6.66 -21.27 9.17
C LEU A 204 7.98 -21.02 9.91
N PHE A 205 8.69 -19.96 9.49
CA PHE A 205 9.93 -19.54 10.13
C PHE A 205 9.63 -18.55 11.24
N TRP A 206 10.33 -18.70 12.36
CA TRP A 206 10.41 -17.75 13.44
C TRP A 206 11.84 -17.25 13.50
N VAL A 207 12.04 -15.95 13.29
CA VAL A 207 13.37 -15.34 13.17
C VAL A 207 13.51 -14.28 14.26
N GLU A 208 14.52 -14.43 15.09
CA GLU A 208 14.90 -13.53 16.18
C GLU A 208 16.33 -13.01 15.96
N GLU A 209 16.63 -11.83 16.54
CA GLU A 209 18.00 -11.35 16.67
C GLU A 209 18.65 -12.06 17.88
N GLU A 210 19.87 -12.60 17.74
CA GLU A 210 20.65 -13.22 18.83
C GLU A 210 21.22 -12.17 19.79
#